data_7bf141798a0a8631c10ee33a7092886f
#
_entry.id   7bf141798a0a8631c10ee33a7092886f
#
_cell.length_a   1.000
_cell.length_b   1.000
_cell.length_c   1.000
_cell.angle_alpha   90.00
_cell.angle_beta   90.00
_cell.angle_gamma   90.00
#
_symmetry.space_group_name_H-M   'P 1'
#
loop_
_entity.id
_entity.type
_entity.pdbx_description
1 polymer ?
#
loop_
_entity_poly.entity_id
_entity_poly.type
_entity_poly.pdbx_seq_one_letter_code
_entity_poly.pdbx_strand_id
1 'polypeptide(L)'
;MCIRDSLKHMGGKALATKLLVEWDTTDYEAATTNQHPITGRMDTASHPSTPLLFMTGPYQGTRVGSSGRGVVVTRSPLTECYIDTYIGGNLGHELRKAGWDGLFITGASKAWVRLEINDGSATLHPADDLVGQTTWEVEQALDGLGECLSIGPAGENGIRIASPLTAGRRAAGRGGTGASFGFKRLKAFTVKASKEAIASVRYAEAFSLSDAIKDQRKEMGTRRKYGDPFYSFG
;
A
#
# COMPACT_ATOMS: atom_id res chain seq x y z
N MET A 1 12.90 8.28 -6.45
CA MET A 1 12.31 9.29 -5.53
C MET A 1 13.45 9.96 -4.77
N CYS A 2 13.46 11.30 -4.67
CA CYS A 2 14.56 12.01 -4.00
C CYS A 2 14.40 11.88 -2.47
N ILE A 3 15.47 11.49 -1.76
CA ILE A 3 15.50 11.41 -0.29
C ILE A 3 15.03 12.73 0.37
N ARG A 4 15.28 13.88 -0.26
CA ARG A 4 14.83 15.20 0.21
C ARG A 4 13.30 15.32 0.31
N ASP A 5 12.55 14.68 -0.58
CA ASP A 5 11.08 14.75 -0.57
C ASP A 5 10.49 13.89 0.55
N SER A 6 11.05 12.71 0.82
CA SER A 6 10.61 11.89 1.95
C SER A 6 10.89 12.57 3.30
N LEU A 7 12.00 13.24 3.46
CA LEU A 7 12.32 14.01 4.66
C LEU A 7 11.42 15.24 4.81
N LYS A 8 11.14 15.96 3.72
CA LYS A 8 10.30 17.17 3.73
C LYS A 8 8.83 16.87 4.03
N HIS A 9 8.31 15.74 3.56
CA HIS A 9 6.90 15.35 3.71
C HIS A 9 6.67 14.23 4.72
N MET A 10 7.70 13.79 5.44
CA MET A 10 7.65 12.78 6.48
C MET A 10 7.05 11.42 6.03
N GLY A 11 7.09 11.11 4.73
CA GLY A 11 6.55 9.84 4.18
C GLY A 11 5.04 9.73 4.25
N GLY A 12 4.53 8.50 4.11
CA GLY A 12 3.13 8.16 4.27
C GLY A 12 2.17 8.95 3.37
N LYS A 13 1.02 9.31 3.91
CA LYS A 13 -0.05 10.02 3.20
C LYS A 13 0.42 11.36 2.62
N ALA A 14 1.18 12.16 3.37
CA ALA A 14 1.59 13.49 2.93
C ALA A 14 2.46 13.43 1.67
N LEU A 15 3.43 12.53 1.65
CA LEU A 15 4.26 12.30 0.47
C LEU A 15 3.45 11.72 -0.70
N ALA A 16 2.57 10.75 -0.43
CA ALA A 16 1.71 10.17 -1.45
C ALA A 16 0.78 11.21 -2.09
N THR A 17 0.17 12.08 -1.29
CA THR A 17 -0.71 13.15 -1.78
C THR A 17 0.06 14.13 -2.67
N LYS A 18 1.26 14.55 -2.23
CA LYS A 18 2.13 15.42 -3.03
C LYS A 18 2.43 14.80 -4.39
N LEU A 19 2.89 13.54 -4.39
CA LEU A 19 3.25 12.84 -5.63
C LEU A 19 2.03 12.64 -6.54
N LEU A 20 0.86 12.31 -5.98
CA LEU A 20 -0.35 12.17 -6.77
C LEU A 20 -0.74 13.50 -7.42
N VAL A 21 -0.75 14.60 -6.67
CA VAL A 21 -1.13 15.93 -7.19
C VAL A 21 -0.14 16.41 -8.25
N GLU A 22 1.17 16.23 -8.04
CA GLU A 22 2.19 16.61 -9.02
C GLU A 22 2.09 15.79 -10.32
N TRP A 23 1.69 14.54 -10.22
CA TRP A 23 1.53 13.65 -11.37
C TRP A 23 0.18 13.84 -12.08
N ASP A 24 -0.87 14.17 -11.33
CA ASP A 24 -2.25 14.31 -11.82
C ASP A 24 -2.47 15.61 -12.64
N THR A 25 -1.45 16.44 -12.79
CA THR A 25 -1.44 17.59 -13.70
C THR A 25 -1.33 17.19 -15.17
N THR A 26 -1.15 15.90 -15.46
CA THR A 26 -1.11 15.38 -16.81
C THR A 26 -2.53 15.28 -17.39
N ASP A 27 -2.63 15.76 -18.57
CA ASP A 27 -3.74 15.89 -19.50
C ASP A 27 -4.69 14.67 -19.57
N TYR A 28 -5.53 14.47 -18.54
CA TYR A 28 -6.57 13.45 -18.56
C TYR A 28 -7.66 13.74 -19.56
N GLU A 29 -7.82 15.00 -20.00
CA GLU A 29 -8.85 15.43 -20.94
C GLU A 29 -8.69 14.77 -22.32
N ALA A 30 -7.47 14.45 -22.68
CA ALA A 30 -7.18 13.79 -23.96
C ALA A 30 -7.34 12.26 -23.94
N ALA A 31 -7.53 11.64 -22.78
CA ALA A 31 -7.20 10.23 -22.62
C ALA A 31 -8.37 9.28 -22.44
N THR A 32 -9.58 9.73 -22.07
CA THR A 32 -10.68 8.81 -21.79
C THR A 32 -12.00 9.25 -22.41
N THR A 33 -12.54 8.42 -23.29
CA THR A 33 -13.89 8.56 -23.85
C THR A 33 -14.95 7.86 -23.00
N ASN A 34 -14.54 7.14 -21.95
CA ASN A 34 -15.45 6.34 -21.14
C ASN A 34 -15.99 7.14 -19.95
N GLN A 35 -17.31 7.06 -19.75
CA GLN A 35 -17.95 7.64 -18.59
C GLN A 35 -17.96 6.65 -17.41
N HIS A 36 -17.76 7.18 -16.21
CA HIS A 36 -17.90 6.42 -14.99
C HIS A 36 -19.36 6.02 -14.77
N PRO A 37 -19.69 4.74 -14.61
CA PRO A 37 -21.07 4.25 -14.62
C PRO A 37 -21.95 4.80 -13.47
N ILE A 38 -21.35 5.23 -12.37
CA ILE A 38 -22.08 5.74 -11.21
C ILE A 38 -22.17 7.27 -11.23
N THR A 39 -21.08 7.95 -11.56
CA THR A 39 -21.00 9.42 -11.43
C THR A 39 -21.30 10.15 -12.73
N GLY A 40 -21.35 9.44 -13.87
CA GLY A 40 -21.48 10.03 -15.20
C GLY A 40 -20.29 10.89 -15.65
N ARG A 41 -19.28 11.04 -14.81
CA ARG A 41 -18.05 11.79 -15.12
C ARG A 41 -17.10 10.94 -15.96
N MET A 42 -16.10 11.57 -16.54
CA MET A 42 -15.05 10.87 -17.25
C MET A 42 -14.34 9.85 -16.32
N ASP A 43 -14.18 8.60 -16.77
CA ASP A 43 -13.53 7.52 -16.00
C ASP A 43 -12.01 7.66 -16.09
N THR A 44 -11.46 8.47 -15.22
CA THR A 44 -10.02 8.71 -15.14
C THR A 44 -9.29 7.73 -14.22
N ALA A 45 -10.00 7.10 -13.28
CA ALA A 45 -9.41 6.15 -12.35
C ALA A 45 -8.92 4.87 -13.03
N SER A 46 -9.55 4.46 -14.15
CA SER A 46 -9.13 3.30 -14.95
C SER A 46 -7.99 3.59 -15.92
N HIS A 47 -7.62 4.87 -16.09
CA HIS A 47 -6.57 5.25 -17.05
C HIS A 47 -5.20 4.69 -16.60
N PRO A 48 -4.41 4.12 -17.54
CA PRO A 48 -3.09 3.56 -17.19
C PRO A 48 -2.15 4.55 -16.50
N SER A 49 -2.19 5.83 -16.87
CA SER A 49 -1.35 6.87 -16.26
C SER A 49 -1.77 7.26 -14.85
N THR A 50 -2.99 6.91 -14.41
CA THR A 50 -3.43 7.20 -13.03
C THR A 50 -2.51 6.50 -12.04
N PRO A 51 -1.86 7.24 -11.14
CA PRO A 51 -0.93 6.63 -10.20
C PRO A 51 -1.65 5.76 -9.15
N LEU A 52 -1.03 4.65 -8.81
CA LEU A 52 -1.33 3.85 -7.65
C LEU A 52 -0.11 3.88 -6.73
N LEU A 53 -0.27 4.46 -5.54
CA LEU A 53 0.82 4.61 -4.59
C LEU A 53 0.59 3.71 -3.38
N PHE A 54 1.64 3.03 -2.94
CA PHE A 54 1.70 2.42 -1.63
C PHE A 54 2.86 3.06 -0.85
N MET A 55 2.58 3.71 0.27
CA MET A 55 3.60 4.44 1.03
C MET A 55 3.69 3.97 2.47
N THR A 56 4.92 3.97 2.97
CA THR A 56 5.23 3.67 4.36
C THR A 56 5.21 4.94 5.21
N GLY A 57 4.86 4.80 6.48
CA GLY A 57 4.98 5.88 7.45
C GLY A 57 6.42 6.01 7.99
N PRO A 58 6.75 7.14 8.64
CA PRO A 58 8.12 7.42 9.12
C PRO A 58 8.59 6.46 10.23
N TYR A 59 7.67 5.83 10.95
CA TYR A 59 8.00 4.89 12.04
C TYR A 59 7.92 3.41 11.61
N GLN A 60 7.53 3.13 10.37
CA GLN A 60 7.55 1.75 9.86
C GLN A 60 8.98 1.23 9.75
N GLY A 61 9.16 -0.06 9.99
CA GLY A 61 10.49 -0.66 10.10
C GLY A 61 11.19 -0.42 11.43
N THR A 62 10.65 0.45 12.30
CA THR A 62 11.21 0.75 13.63
C THR A 62 10.60 -0.13 14.73
N ARG A 63 11.10 0.03 15.98
CA ARG A 63 10.55 -0.64 17.17
C ARG A 63 9.34 0.09 17.79
N VAL A 64 8.89 1.19 17.17
CA VAL A 64 7.71 1.94 17.65
C VAL A 64 6.47 1.08 17.46
N GLY A 65 5.75 0.82 18.55
CA GLY A 65 4.51 0.05 18.51
C GLY A 65 3.41 0.79 17.75
N SER A 66 2.44 0.03 17.20
CA SER A 66 1.28 0.57 16.48
C SER A 66 1.61 1.36 15.20
N SER A 67 2.83 1.24 14.67
CA SER A 67 3.30 1.94 13.46
C SER A 67 3.11 1.15 12.16
N GLY A 68 2.42 0.00 12.19
CA GLY A 68 2.36 -0.96 11.08
C GLY A 68 1.47 -0.57 9.88
N ARG A 69 0.79 0.59 9.89
CA ARG A 69 -0.11 0.94 8.79
C ARG A 69 0.59 1.60 7.63
N GLY A 70 0.59 0.92 6.47
CA GLY A 70 0.85 1.54 5.18
C GLY A 70 -0.39 2.26 4.65
N VAL A 71 -0.22 3.13 3.66
CA VAL A 71 -1.30 3.83 2.99
C VAL A 71 -1.27 3.55 1.49
N VAL A 72 -2.43 3.23 0.93
CA VAL A 72 -2.67 3.18 -0.52
C VAL A 72 -3.34 4.47 -0.93
N VAL A 73 -2.81 5.15 -1.93
CA VAL A 73 -3.32 6.43 -2.44
C VAL A 73 -3.47 6.34 -3.96
N THR A 74 -4.61 6.79 -4.46
CA THR A 74 -4.90 6.84 -5.89
C THR A 74 -6.11 7.74 -6.16
N ARG A 75 -6.53 7.86 -7.42
CA ARG A 75 -7.89 8.29 -7.76
C ARG A 75 -8.83 7.10 -7.57
N SER A 76 -9.88 7.31 -6.79
CA SER A 76 -10.84 6.25 -6.44
C SER A 76 -11.62 5.76 -7.65
N PRO A 77 -11.59 4.46 -7.99
CA PRO A 77 -12.50 3.89 -8.99
C PRO A 77 -13.98 4.04 -8.66
N LEU A 78 -14.31 4.22 -7.39
CA LEU A 78 -15.70 4.35 -6.94
C LEU A 78 -16.24 5.79 -7.12
N THR A 79 -15.42 6.80 -6.79
CA THR A 79 -15.89 8.18 -6.68
C THR A 79 -15.23 9.16 -7.64
N GLU A 80 -14.20 8.75 -8.37
CA GLU A 80 -13.33 9.57 -9.22
C GLU A 80 -12.59 10.70 -8.45
N CYS A 81 -12.65 10.67 -7.12
CA CYS A 81 -11.96 11.62 -6.27
C CYS A 81 -10.65 11.03 -5.71
N TYR A 82 -9.83 11.88 -5.11
CA TYR A 82 -8.72 11.43 -4.28
C TYR A 82 -9.21 10.45 -3.21
N ILE A 83 -8.44 9.39 -3.00
CA ILE A 83 -8.64 8.44 -1.90
C ILE A 83 -7.33 8.08 -1.24
N ASP A 84 -7.33 8.05 0.08
CA ASP A 84 -6.34 7.39 0.91
C ASP A 84 -7.01 6.28 1.73
N THR A 85 -6.45 5.11 1.71
CA THR A 85 -6.93 3.98 2.49
C THR A 85 -5.77 3.26 3.15
N TYR A 86 -5.95 2.91 4.42
CA TYR A 86 -4.88 2.36 5.23
C TYR A 86 -4.98 0.84 5.30
N ILE A 87 -3.83 0.20 5.29
CA ILE A 87 -3.72 -1.24 5.43
C ILE A 87 -2.78 -1.59 6.57
N GLY A 88 -3.21 -2.50 7.42
CA GLY A 88 -2.41 -3.01 8.54
C GLY A 88 -1.56 -4.22 8.14
N GLY A 89 -0.97 -4.86 9.13
CA GLY A 89 -0.07 -6.01 8.93
C GLY A 89 1.39 -5.58 8.88
N ASN A 90 2.23 -6.46 8.37
CA ASN A 90 3.69 -6.27 8.37
C ASN A 90 4.22 -5.71 7.04
N LEU A 91 3.40 -5.67 5.98
CA LEU A 91 3.82 -5.30 4.64
C LEU A 91 4.60 -3.98 4.59
N GLY A 92 4.08 -2.92 5.25
CA GLY A 92 4.78 -1.65 5.29
C GLY A 92 6.08 -1.69 6.11
N HIS A 93 6.14 -2.53 7.15
CA HIS A 93 7.38 -2.76 7.90
C HIS A 93 8.42 -3.45 7.03
N GLU A 94 8.04 -4.50 6.31
CA GLU A 94 8.96 -5.22 5.42
C GLU A 94 9.44 -4.34 4.29
N LEU A 95 8.55 -3.55 3.66
CA LEU A 95 8.93 -2.60 2.62
C LEU A 95 9.95 -1.59 3.11
N ARG A 96 9.74 -1.05 4.32
CA ARG A 96 10.69 -0.10 4.93
C ARG A 96 12.04 -0.76 5.26
N LYS A 97 12.03 -1.99 5.77
CA LYS A 97 13.24 -2.77 6.05
C LYS A 97 14.00 -3.13 4.77
N ALA A 98 13.30 -3.38 3.68
CA ALA A 98 13.87 -3.57 2.36
C ALA A 98 14.48 -2.29 1.75
N GLY A 99 14.40 -1.15 2.46
CA GLY A 99 15.03 0.11 2.06
C GLY A 99 14.12 1.05 1.24
N TRP A 100 12.81 0.75 1.13
CA TRP A 100 11.87 1.53 0.33
C TRP A 100 10.97 2.41 1.20
N ASP A 101 10.75 3.66 0.79
CA ASP A 101 9.78 4.56 1.40
C ASP A 101 8.36 4.32 0.87
N GLY A 102 8.24 3.70 -0.29
CA GLY A 102 6.98 3.36 -0.92
C GLY A 102 7.15 2.96 -2.37
N LEU A 103 6.02 2.67 -2.99
CA LEU A 103 5.90 2.29 -4.40
C LEU A 103 5.06 3.34 -5.12
N PHE A 104 5.51 3.76 -6.28
CA PHE A 104 4.78 4.62 -7.21
C PHE A 104 4.60 3.84 -8.51
N ILE A 105 3.37 3.43 -8.79
CA ILE A 105 3.03 2.52 -9.90
C ILE A 105 2.18 3.27 -10.92
N THR A 106 2.69 3.40 -12.13
CA THR A 106 1.98 3.97 -13.27
C THR A 106 2.04 3.02 -14.45
N GLY A 107 1.24 3.27 -15.49
CA GLY A 107 1.10 2.38 -16.60
C GLY A 107 0.16 1.20 -16.30
N ALA A 108 -0.03 0.36 -17.29
CA ALA A 108 -0.72 -0.92 -17.19
C ALA A 108 0.01 -1.98 -17.99
N SER A 109 0.12 -3.18 -17.48
CA SER A 109 0.71 -4.30 -18.20
C SER A 109 -0.24 -4.84 -19.26
N LYS A 110 0.31 -5.45 -20.33
CA LYS A 110 -0.48 -6.18 -21.33
C LYS A 110 -0.97 -7.54 -20.84
N ALA A 111 -0.20 -8.19 -19.94
CA ALA A 111 -0.51 -9.45 -19.29
C ALA A 111 -0.60 -9.25 -17.77
N TRP A 112 -1.14 -10.22 -17.05
CA TRP A 112 -1.14 -10.19 -15.61
C TRP A 112 0.27 -10.35 -15.05
N VAL A 113 0.61 -9.48 -14.10
CA VAL A 113 1.93 -9.48 -13.47
C VAL A 113 1.81 -9.43 -11.96
N ARG A 114 2.85 -9.90 -11.28
CA ARG A 114 3.14 -9.65 -9.88
C ARG A 114 4.46 -8.91 -9.73
N LEU A 115 4.54 -8.05 -8.74
CA LEU A 115 5.77 -7.35 -8.38
C LEU A 115 6.42 -8.07 -7.20
N GLU A 116 7.68 -8.43 -7.33
CA GLU A 116 8.48 -8.98 -6.26
C GLU A 116 9.55 -7.98 -5.84
N ILE A 117 9.56 -7.65 -4.56
CA ILE A 117 10.56 -6.79 -3.94
C ILE A 117 11.39 -7.66 -3.00
N ASN A 118 12.68 -7.76 -3.29
CA ASN A 118 13.64 -8.45 -2.45
C ASN A 118 14.78 -7.47 -2.17
N ASP A 119 14.85 -6.99 -0.94
CA ASP A 119 15.74 -5.90 -0.54
C ASP A 119 15.60 -4.68 -1.49
N GLY A 120 16.71 -4.12 -1.97
CA GLY A 120 16.73 -2.99 -2.88
C GLY A 120 16.29 -3.29 -4.32
N SER A 121 15.92 -4.53 -4.64
CA SER A 121 15.55 -4.96 -6.00
C SER A 121 14.04 -5.10 -6.16
N ALA A 122 13.51 -4.67 -7.31
CA ALA A 122 12.12 -4.83 -7.68
C ALA A 122 12.03 -5.48 -9.06
N THR A 123 11.30 -6.59 -9.17
CA THR A 123 11.20 -7.37 -10.41
C THR A 123 9.74 -7.70 -10.70
N LEU A 124 9.32 -7.53 -11.94
CA LEU A 124 8.02 -7.97 -12.42
C LEU A 124 8.11 -9.40 -12.95
N HIS A 125 7.16 -10.23 -12.53
CA HIS A 125 6.99 -11.60 -12.99
C HIS A 125 5.61 -11.79 -13.62
N PRO A 126 5.43 -12.72 -14.58
CA PRO A 126 4.13 -13.17 -15.01
C PRO A 126 3.29 -13.66 -13.82
N ALA A 127 1.97 -13.49 -13.90
CA ALA A 127 1.03 -13.90 -12.86
C ALA A 127 -0.27 -14.47 -13.46
N ASP A 128 -0.21 -15.01 -14.69
CA ASP A 128 -1.38 -15.58 -15.35
C ASP A 128 -1.90 -16.82 -14.61
N ASP A 129 -1.01 -17.56 -13.96
CA ASP A 129 -1.31 -18.69 -13.10
C ASP A 129 -2.07 -18.33 -11.81
N LEU A 130 -2.02 -17.07 -11.40
CA LEU A 130 -2.72 -16.55 -10.21
C LEU A 130 -4.09 -15.93 -10.53
N VAL A 131 -4.42 -15.79 -11.80
CA VAL A 131 -5.69 -15.17 -12.23
C VAL A 131 -6.87 -16.07 -11.83
N GLY A 132 -7.93 -15.42 -11.34
CA GLY A 132 -9.11 -16.11 -10.82
C GLY A 132 -8.98 -16.62 -9.39
N GLN A 133 -7.78 -16.68 -8.84
CA GLN A 133 -7.55 -17.10 -7.45
C GLN A 133 -8.00 -16.00 -6.47
N THR A 134 -8.53 -16.45 -5.33
CA THR A 134 -8.82 -15.59 -4.18
C THR A 134 -7.51 -15.06 -3.58
N THR A 135 -7.61 -14.00 -2.78
CA THR A 135 -6.43 -13.43 -2.09
C THR A 135 -5.77 -14.44 -1.14
N TRP A 136 -6.54 -15.38 -0.60
CA TRP A 136 -6.03 -16.46 0.24
C TRP A 136 -5.19 -17.45 -0.56
N GLU A 137 -5.70 -17.91 -1.71
CA GLU A 137 -4.99 -18.83 -2.60
C GLU A 137 -3.71 -18.21 -3.15
N VAL A 138 -3.76 -16.90 -3.52
CA VAL A 138 -2.58 -16.16 -3.95
C VAL A 138 -1.53 -16.07 -2.84
N GLU A 139 -1.95 -15.81 -1.60
CA GLU A 139 -1.04 -15.79 -0.45
C GLU A 139 -0.35 -17.14 -0.26
N GLN A 140 -1.09 -18.25 -0.39
CA GLN A 140 -0.53 -19.59 -0.30
C GLN A 140 0.42 -19.90 -1.48
N ALA A 141 0.05 -19.51 -2.70
CA ALA A 141 0.88 -19.72 -3.88
C ALA A 141 2.21 -18.94 -3.84
N LEU A 142 2.22 -17.79 -3.16
CA LEU A 142 3.39 -16.92 -3.00
C LEU A 142 4.07 -17.10 -1.64
N ASP A 143 3.76 -18.17 -0.90
CA ASP A 143 4.40 -18.46 0.40
C ASP A 143 5.92 -18.53 0.25
N GLY A 144 6.62 -17.97 1.23
CA GLY A 144 8.09 -17.87 1.21
C GLY A 144 8.67 -16.64 0.48
N LEU A 145 7.86 -15.89 -0.30
CA LEU A 145 8.28 -14.65 -0.95
C LEU A 145 8.11 -13.40 -0.06
N GLY A 146 7.79 -13.59 1.21
CA GLY A 146 7.62 -12.52 2.20
C GLY A 146 6.18 -12.05 2.36
N GLU A 147 6.00 -10.81 2.80
CA GLU A 147 4.66 -10.22 2.99
C GLU A 147 4.01 -9.94 1.64
N CYS A 148 2.77 -10.36 1.49
CA CYS A 148 2.02 -10.27 0.24
C CYS A 148 0.85 -9.28 0.35
N LEU A 149 0.63 -8.49 -0.69
CA LEU A 149 -0.62 -7.77 -0.97
C LEU A 149 -1.16 -8.24 -2.31
N SER A 150 -2.41 -8.66 -2.35
CA SER A 150 -3.02 -9.19 -3.56
C SER A 150 -4.47 -8.74 -3.75
N ILE A 151 -4.96 -8.90 -4.97
CA ILE A 151 -6.38 -8.77 -5.33
C ILE A 151 -6.97 -10.13 -5.68
N GLY A 152 -8.24 -10.31 -5.38
CA GLY A 152 -9.04 -11.44 -5.84
C GLY A 152 -9.80 -11.12 -7.15
N PRO A 153 -10.70 -12.02 -7.58
CA PRO A 153 -11.48 -11.88 -8.82
C PRO A 153 -12.27 -10.57 -8.93
N ALA A 154 -12.72 -10.02 -7.81
CA ALA A 154 -13.41 -8.73 -7.81
C ALA A 154 -12.50 -7.58 -8.31
N GLY A 155 -11.24 -7.56 -7.88
CA GLY A 155 -10.27 -6.59 -8.37
C GLY A 155 -9.89 -6.81 -9.82
N GLU A 156 -9.70 -8.07 -10.23
CA GLU A 156 -9.40 -8.45 -11.62
C GLU A 156 -10.48 -7.98 -12.59
N ASN A 157 -11.73 -8.08 -12.18
CA ASN A 157 -12.89 -7.66 -12.97
C ASN A 157 -13.22 -6.16 -12.82
N GLY A 158 -12.32 -5.38 -12.19
CA GLY A 158 -12.52 -3.94 -12.05
C GLY A 158 -13.72 -3.54 -11.21
N ILE A 159 -14.19 -4.41 -10.30
CA ILE A 159 -15.31 -4.07 -9.42
C ILE A 159 -14.92 -2.91 -8.52
N ARG A 160 -15.62 -1.79 -8.65
CA ARG A 160 -15.23 -0.47 -8.11
C ARG A 160 -15.24 -0.36 -6.59
N ILE A 161 -15.70 -1.39 -5.89
CA ILE A 161 -15.62 -1.52 -4.42
C ILE A 161 -14.60 -2.56 -3.97
N ALA A 162 -13.88 -3.18 -4.91
CA ALA A 162 -12.88 -4.20 -4.60
C ALA A 162 -11.74 -3.61 -3.74
N SER A 163 -11.20 -4.44 -2.86
CA SER A 163 -10.11 -4.06 -1.95
C SER A 163 -8.95 -5.04 -2.08
N PRO A 164 -7.70 -4.58 -2.08
CA PRO A 164 -6.56 -5.46 -1.94
C PRO A 164 -6.40 -5.87 -0.48
N LEU A 165 -5.90 -7.09 -0.26
CA LEU A 165 -5.70 -7.69 1.05
C LEU A 165 -4.24 -8.10 1.26
N THR A 166 -3.75 -7.90 2.49
CA THR A 166 -2.50 -8.53 2.95
C THR A 166 -2.76 -9.84 3.65
N ALA A 167 -1.69 -10.57 3.91
CA ALA A 167 -1.63 -11.66 4.85
C ALA A 167 -2.38 -11.34 6.16
N GLY A 168 -3.08 -12.31 6.70
CA GLY A 168 -3.90 -12.10 7.88
C GLY A 168 -5.18 -11.29 7.64
N ARG A 169 -5.62 -11.19 6.38
CA ARG A 169 -6.91 -10.61 5.97
C ARG A 169 -7.08 -9.11 6.30
N ARG A 170 -6.00 -8.34 6.25
CA ARG A 170 -6.06 -6.89 6.39
C ARG A 170 -6.34 -6.26 5.02
N ALA A 171 -7.37 -5.44 4.94
CA ALA A 171 -7.80 -4.81 3.69
C ALA A 171 -7.50 -3.32 3.66
N ALA A 172 -7.11 -2.80 2.48
CA ALA A 172 -7.24 -1.38 2.15
C ALA A 172 -8.69 -1.15 1.69
N GLY A 173 -9.61 -1.12 2.65
CA GLY A 173 -11.03 -1.40 2.47
C GLY A 173 -11.89 -0.27 1.87
N ARG A 174 -11.32 0.86 1.42
CA ARG A 174 -12.10 2.00 0.95
C ARG A 174 -11.69 2.44 -0.45
N GLY A 175 -12.68 3.02 -1.17
CA GLY A 175 -12.48 3.70 -2.45
C GLY A 175 -12.20 2.80 -3.64
N GLY A 176 -12.31 1.48 -3.51
CA GLY A 176 -12.20 0.55 -4.64
C GLY A 176 -10.76 0.36 -5.14
N THR A 177 -9.77 0.54 -4.29
CA THR A 177 -8.35 0.46 -4.69
C THR A 177 -7.95 -0.90 -5.27
N GLY A 178 -8.70 -1.99 -4.98
CA GLY A 178 -8.49 -3.28 -5.63
C GLY A 178 -8.76 -3.25 -7.13
N ALA A 179 -9.73 -2.46 -7.59
CA ALA A 179 -9.95 -2.24 -9.03
C ALA A 179 -8.79 -1.48 -9.67
N SER A 180 -8.14 -0.54 -8.94
CA SER A 180 -6.95 0.16 -9.44
C SER A 180 -5.78 -0.79 -9.71
N PHE A 181 -5.62 -1.84 -8.89
CA PHE A 181 -4.69 -2.93 -9.18
C PHE A 181 -5.11 -3.69 -10.45
N GLY A 182 -6.40 -4.02 -10.58
CA GLY A 182 -6.96 -4.72 -11.74
C GLY A 182 -6.75 -3.95 -13.04
N PHE A 183 -7.00 -2.64 -13.07
CA PHE A 183 -6.78 -1.78 -14.24
C PHE A 183 -5.33 -1.76 -14.71
N LYS A 184 -4.39 -1.98 -13.80
CA LYS A 184 -2.96 -2.09 -14.10
C LYS A 184 -2.51 -3.52 -14.42
N ARG A 185 -3.42 -4.50 -14.29
CA ARG A 185 -3.12 -5.94 -14.34
C ARG A 185 -2.04 -6.36 -13.37
N LEU A 186 -2.01 -5.73 -12.19
CA LEU A 186 -1.13 -6.07 -11.08
C LEU A 186 -1.89 -6.98 -10.11
N LYS A 187 -1.62 -8.27 -10.18
CA LYS A 187 -2.31 -9.29 -9.35
C LYS A 187 -1.90 -9.21 -7.89
N ALA A 188 -0.60 -9.03 -7.66
CA ALA A 188 -0.04 -8.99 -6.32
C ALA A 188 1.29 -8.24 -6.29
N PHE A 189 1.71 -7.82 -5.10
CA PHE A 189 3.13 -7.58 -4.84
C PHE A 189 3.55 -8.23 -3.52
N THR A 190 4.80 -8.73 -3.52
CA THR A 190 5.44 -9.34 -2.37
C THR A 190 6.66 -8.55 -1.96
N VAL A 191 6.95 -8.55 -0.67
CA VAL A 191 8.09 -7.83 -0.10
C VAL A 191 8.82 -8.73 0.90
N LYS A 192 10.12 -8.89 0.71
CA LYS A 192 11.00 -9.62 1.61
C LYS A 192 12.25 -8.78 1.91
N ALA A 193 12.57 -8.61 3.18
CA ALA A 193 13.79 -7.96 3.62
C ALA A 193 14.75 -8.97 4.23
N SER A 194 16.00 -8.96 3.79
CA SER A 194 17.06 -9.76 4.40
C SER A 194 17.51 -9.20 5.75
N LYS A 195 18.28 -9.95 6.52
CA LYS A 195 18.86 -9.47 7.78
C LYS A 195 19.83 -8.31 7.55
N GLU A 196 20.57 -8.34 6.45
CA GLU A 196 21.54 -7.31 6.04
C GLU A 196 20.81 -6.01 5.68
N ALA A 197 19.74 -6.07 4.92
CA ALA A 197 18.91 -4.91 4.59
C ALA A 197 18.33 -4.27 5.84
N ILE A 198 17.79 -5.08 6.76
CA ILE A 198 17.27 -4.61 8.05
C ILE A 198 18.35 -3.87 8.87
N ALA A 199 19.57 -4.37 8.87
CA ALA A 199 20.69 -3.78 9.60
C ALA A 199 21.13 -2.43 9.00
N SER A 200 20.89 -2.19 7.72
CA SER A 200 21.27 -0.95 7.00
C SER A 200 20.32 0.23 7.25
N VAL A 201 19.12 0.00 7.77
CA VAL A 201 18.13 1.06 8.01
C VAL A 201 18.63 1.95 9.17
N ARG A 202 18.95 3.20 8.83
CA ARG A 202 19.35 4.20 9.83
C ARG A 202 18.11 4.77 10.51
N TYR A 203 18.10 4.65 11.83
CA TYR A 203 17.11 5.32 12.68
C TYR A 203 17.72 6.63 13.20
N ALA A 204 16.90 7.69 13.31
CA ALA A 204 17.30 8.89 14.03
C ALA A 204 17.71 8.52 15.48
N GLU A 205 18.60 9.32 16.07
CA GLU A 205 19.29 9.04 17.33
C GLU A 205 18.48 8.25 18.36
N ALA A 206 19.03 7.12 18.73
CA ALA A 206 18.33 6.05 19.44
C ALA A 206 17.89 6.41 20.88
N PHE A 207 18.37 7.50 21.45
CA PHE A 207 18.21 7.76 22.90
C PHE A 207 16.81 8.28 23.26
N SER A 208 16.33 9.32 22.61
CA SER A 208 14.97 9.85 22.85
C SER A 208 13.89 8.88 22.38
N LEU A 209 14.16 8.12 21.35
CA LEU A 209 13.23 7.13 20.82
C LEU A 209 13.06 5.93 21.78
N SER A 210 14.11 5.53 22.52
CA SER A 210 14.02 4.39 23.44
C SER A 210 13.10 4.64 24.62
N ASP A 211 13.08 5.85 25.16
CA ASP A 211 12.24 6.21 26.30
C ASP A 211 10.77 6.38 25.86
N ALA A 212 10.51 7.06 24.74
CA ALA A 212 9.18 7.11 24.14
C ALA A 212 8.60 5.72 23.84
N ILE A 213 9.44 4.76 23.39
CA ILE A 213 9.03 3.37 23.15
C ILE A 213 8.68 2.67 24.48
N LYS A 214 9.45 2.90 25.55
CA LYS A 214 9.15 2.31 26.87
C LYS A 214 7.81 2.82 27.40
N ASP A 215 7.58 4.12 27.33
CA ASP A 215 6.34 4.75 27.78
C ASP A 215 5.15 4.26 26.96
N GLN A 216 5.28 4.19 25.64
CA GLN A 216 4.26 3.64 24.77
C GLN A 216 3.95 2.17 25.08
N ARG A 217 4.95 1.34 25.34
CA ARG A 217 4.76 -0.06 25.71
C ARG A 217 4.05 -0.21 27.05
N LYS A 218 4.36 0.64 28.02
CA LYS A 218 3.67 0.68 29.31
C LYS A 218 2.20 1.03 29.13
N GLU A 219 1.91 2.06 28.36
CA GLU A 219 0.54 2.47 28.02
C GLU A 219 -0.23 1.38 27.29
N MET A 220 0.38 0.74 26.28
CA MET A 220 -0.24 -0.39 25.57
C MET A 220 -0.48 -1.59 26.48
N GLY A 221 0.40 -1.87 27.44
CA GLY A 221 0.21 -2.91 28.46
C GLY A 221 -1.01 -2.61 29.33
N THR A 222 -1.21 -1.36 29.70
CA THR A 222 -2.38 -0.89 30.46
C THR A 222 -3.66 -1.05 29.64
N ARG A 223 -3.66 -0.64 28.38
CA ARG A 223 -4.81 -0.82 27.46
C ARG A 223 -5.16 -2.30 27.25
N ARG A 224 -4.17 -3.18 27.11
CA ARG A 224 -4.40 -4.65 27.02
C ARG A 224 -5.07 -5.20 28.27
N LYS A 225 -4.72 -4.69 29.43
CA LYS A 225 -5.25 -5.18 30.72
C LYS A 225 -6.67 -4.68 31.02
N TYR A 226 -6.99 -3.44 30.64
CA TYR A 226 -8.23 -2.77 31.04
C TYR A 226 -9.17 -2.43 29.86
N GLY A 227 -8.78 -2.76 28.63
CA GLY A 227 -9.47 -2.34 27.40
C GLY A 227 -9.13 -0.91 26.99
N ASP A 228 -9.59 -0.51 25.83
CA ASP A 228 -9.48 0.87 25.38
C ASP A 228 -10.70 1.65 25.89
N PRO A 229 -10.53 2.66 26.76
CA PRO A 229 -11.66 3.42 27.31
C PRO A 229 -12.53 4.10 26.26
N PHE A 230 -12.01 4.31 25.04
CA PHE A 230 -12.78 4.88 23.93
C PHE A 230 -13.69 3.88 23.21
N TYR A 231 -13.50 2.57 23.39
CA TYR A 231 -14.31 1.52 22.74
C TYR A 231 -15.22 0.75 23.70
N SER A 232 -15.23 1.11 24.98
CA SER A 232 -16.05 0.43 26.01
C SER A 232 -17.48 0.98 26.11
N PHE A 233 -17.86 1.94 25.28
CA PHE A 233 -19.18 2.56 25.26
C PHE A 233 -19.80 2.52 23.84
N GLY A 234 -19.84 1.33 23.24
CA GLY A 234 -20.55 1.08 22.01
C GLY A 234 -21.43 -0.16 22.12
#